data_63ad075c7b2dbafc16f87c5f6d3853b2
#
_entry.id   63ad075c7b2dbafc16f87c5f6d3853b2
#
_cell.length_a   1.000
_cell.length_b   1.000
_cell.length_c   1.000
_cell.angle_alpha   90.00
_cell.angle_beta   90.00
_cell.angle_gamma   90.00
#
_symmetry.space_group_name_H-M   'P 1'
#
loop_
_entity.id
_entity.type
_entity.pdbx_description
1 polymer ?
#
loop_
_entity_poly.entity_id
_entity_poly.type
_entity_poly.pdbx_seq_one_letter_code
_entity_poly.pdbx_strand_id
1 'polypeptide(L)'
;IEPLVRNLNTRWKTMLTAELATLLVLSIGGISYVSSVFVGEAWQKPFLKNRMGRPCLSRTLEDVGTCCSRGIPWCSSAVFFSATLSVPIWGEGGFAPYAVFPYVCPLIAFLLAWTGIGISRLSDEEASEALEELEREENEAFVEDPAS
;
A
#
# COMPACT_ATOMS: atom_id res chain seq x y z
N ILE A 1 4.41 1.14 14.78
CA ILE A 1 3.31 0.79 13.85
C ILE A 1 2.12 0.19 14.63
N GLU A 2 2.35 -0.64 15.66
CA GLU A 2 1.28 -1.27 16.45
C GLU A 2 0.18 -0.34 16.99
N PRO A 3 0.45 0.86 17.54
CA PRO A 3 -0.62 1.71 18.04
C PRO A 3 -1.54 2.27 16.95
N LEU A 4 -1.04 2.41 15.73
CA LEU A 4 -1.82 2.89 14.59
C LEU A 4 -2.80 1.82 14.09
N VAL A 5 -2.39 0.54 14.18
CA VAL A 5 -3.14 -0.62 13.69
C VAL A 5 -4.23 -1.06 14.68
N ARG A 6 -4.05 -0.79 15.99
CA ARG A 6 -4.92 -1.29 17.08
C ARG A 6 -6.34 -0.74 17.10
N ASN A 7 -6.63 0.37 16.42
CA ASN A 7 -7.95 1.03 16.45
C ASN A 7 -8.66 1.10 15.07
N LEU A 8 -8.32 0.20 14.17
CA LEU A 8 -8.83 0.16 12.80
C LEU A 8 -10.10 -0.70 12.70
N ASN A 9 -11.20 -0.25 13.33
CA ASN A 9 -12.48 -0.95 13.31
C ASN A 9 -13.38 -0.56 12.12
N THR A 10 -12.85 0.16 11.14
CA THR A 10 -13.65 0.65 10.02
C THR A 10 -12.84 0.52 8.73
N ARG A 11 -13.43 -0.09 7.70
CA ARG A 11 -12.80 -0.37 6.40
C ARG A 11 -12.07 0.82 5.79
N TRP A 12 -12.75 1.97 5.66
CA TRP A 12 -12.13 3.16 5.08
C TRP A 12 -10.92 3.67 5.87
N LYS A 13 -10.95 3.56 7.21
CA LYS A 13 -9.80 3.93 8.05
C LYS A 13 -8.61 2.99 7.82
N THR A 14 -8.88 1.69 7.69
CA THR A 14 -7.84 0.69 7.43
C THR A 14 -7.19 0.92 6.07
N MET A 15 -7.98 1.20 5.02
CA MET A 15 -7.46 1.52 3.69
C MET A 15 -6.67 2.83 3.71
N LEU A 16 -7.23 3.89 4.27
CA LEU A 16 -6.56 5.20 4.36
C LEU A 16 -5.23 5.12 5.11
N THR A 17 -5.20 4.40 6.24
CA THR A 17 -3.94 4.22 6.99
C THR A 17 -2.91 3.40 6.23
N ALA A 18 -3.33 2.40 5.44
CA ALA A 18 -2.45 1.66 4.55
C ALA A 18 -1.88 2.57 3.44
N GLU A 19 -2.71 3.39 2.82
CA GLU A 19 -2.28 4.37 1.81
C GLU A 19 -1.27 5.37 2.38
N LEU A 20 -1.55 5.94 3.55
CA LEU A 20 -0.66 6.88 4.22
C LEU A 20 0.66 6.23 4.63
N ALA A 21 0.61 5.00 5.15
CA ALA A 21 1.81 4.25 5.51
C ALA A 21 2.65 3.93 4.26
N THR A 22 2.01 3.52 3.16
CA THR A 22 2.69 3.27 1.88
C THR A 22 3.37 4.53 1.37
N LEU A 23 2.68 5.68 1.40
CA LEU A 23 3.24 6.95 0.98
C LEU A 23 4.43 7.37 1.85
N LEU A 24 4.34 7.16 3.16
CA LEU A 24 5.41 7.48 4.11
C LEU A 24 6.65 6.60 3.86
N VAL A 25 6.46 5.28 3.78
CA VAL A 25 7.56 4.34 3.52
C VAL A 25 8.19 4.58 2.15
N LEU A 26 7.36 4.85 1.13
CA LEU A 26 7.81 5.21 -0.21
C LEU A 26 8.64 6.51 -0.20
N SER A 27 8.19 7.52 0.54
CA SER A 27 8.89 8.81 0.64
C SER A 27 10.25 8.69 1.32
N ILE A 28 10.40 7.76 2.26
CA ILE A 28 11.68 7.50 2.95
C ILE A 28 12.56 6.59 2.11
N GLY A 29 12.01 5.49 1.62
CA GLY A 29 12.77 4.42 0.96
C GLY A 29 13.03 4.64 -0.52
N GLY A 30 12.21 5.43 -1.22
CA GLY A 30 12.36 5.72 -2.65
C GLY A 30 12.08 4.54 -3.59
N ILE A 31 11.67 3.37 -3.07
CA ILE A 31 11.44 2.14 -3.83
C ILE A 31 10.02 1.64 -3.57
N SER A 32 9.17 1.67 -4.59
CA SER A 32 7.75 1.29 -4.47
C SER A 32 7.57 -0.18 -4.08
N TYR A 33 8.37 -1.08 -4.62
CA TYR A 33 8.31 -2.51 -4.28
C TYR A 33 8.54 -2.76 -2.78
N VAL A 34 9.57 -2.15 -2.21
CA VAL A 34 9.90 -2.30 -0.77
C VAL A 34 8.76 -1.76 0.10
N SER A 35 8.19 -0.61 -0.27
CA SER A 35 7.06 -0.04 0.48
C SER A 35 5.82 -0.94 0.41
N SER A 36 5.54 -1.54 -0.74
CA SER A 36 4.39 -2.43 -0.91
C SER A 36 4.54 -3.72 -0.12
N VAL A 37 5.72 -4.34 -0.10
CA VAL A 37 5.99 -5.54 0.69
C VAL A 37 5.86 -5.24 2.18
N PHE A 38 6.56 -4.21 2.66
CA PHE A 38 6.62 -3.87 4.09
C PHE A 38 5.24 -3.49 4.66
N VAL A 39 4.49 -2.65 3.94
CA VAL A 39 3.15 -2.26 4.36
C VAL A 39 2.16 -3.41 4.14
N GLY A 40 2.34 -4.19 3.08
CA GLY A 40 1.53 -5.36 2.79
C GLY A 40 1.51 -6.35 3.94
N GLU A 41 2.68 -6.75 4.44
CA GLU A 41 2.81 -7.64 5.58
C GLU A 41 2.16 -7.06 6.85
N ALA A 42 2.42 -5.80 7.17
CA ALA A 42 1.90 -5.17 8.38
C ALA A 42 0.37 -4.98 8.37
N TRP A 43 -0.25 -4.82 7.17
CA TRP A 43 -1.69 -4.54 7.04
C TRP A 43 -2.54 -5.75 6.67
N GLN A 44 -1.96 -6.94 6.43
CA GLN A 44 -2.75 -8.17 6.14
C GLN A 44 -3.78 -8.47 7.21
N LYS A 45 -3.35 -8.54 8.49
CA LYS A 45 -4.26 -8.81 9.62
C LYS A 45 -5.38 -7.75 9.75
N PRO A 46 -5.11 -6.44 9.73
CA PRO A 46 -6.16 -5.41 9.75
C PRO A 46 -7.17 -5.52 8.60
N PHE A 47 -6.71 -5.86 7.39
CA PHE A 47 -7.61 -6.04 6.25
C PHE A 47 -8.52 -7.24 6.44
N LEU A 48 -7.99 -8.40 6.82
CA LEU A 48 -8.76 -9.60 7.09
C LEU A 48 -9.77 -9.41 8.23
N LYS A 49 -9.38 -8.76 9.33
CA LYS A 49 -10.29 -8.40 10.44
C LYS A 49 -11.46 -7.50 10.01
N ASN A 50 -11.27 -6.67 9.00
CA ASN A 50 -12.31 -5.85 8.40
C ASN A 50 -13.03 -6.53 7.22
N ARG A 51 -12.83 -7.85 7.02
CA ARG A 51 -13.40 -8.65 5.93
C ARG A 51 -13.06 -8.13 4.53
N MET A 52 -11.86 -7.64 4.38
CA MET A 52 -11.31 -7.20 3.10
C MET A 52 -10.26 -8.21 2.64
N GLY A 53 -10.46 -8.76 1.44
CA GLY A 53 -9.55 -9.77 0.88
C GLY A 53 -8.18 -9.22 0.47
N ARG A 54 -7.21 -10.13 0.31
CA ARG A 54 -5.85 -9.84 -0.19
C ARG A 54 -5.85 -8.99 -1.48
N PRO A 55 -6.77 -9.18 -2.46
CA PRO A 55 -6.83 -8.33 -3.65
C PRO A 55 -7.12 -6.86 -3.35
N CYS A 56 -7.92 -6.58 -2.30
CA CYS A 56 -8.21 -5.22 -1.89
C CYS A 56 -6.96 -4.53 -1.30
N LEU A 57 -6.17 -5.25 -0.50
CA LEU A 57 -4.90 -4.78 0.03
C LEU A 57 -3.91 -4.49 -1.10
N SER A 58 -3.71 -5.45 -2.01
CA SER A 58 -2.81 -5.29 -3.16
C SER A 58 -3.14 -4.05 -3.97
N ARG A 59 -4.42 -3.84 -4.30
CA ARG A 59 -4.86 -2.65 -5.01
C ARG A 59 -4.56 -1.36 -4.25
N THR A 60 -4.86 -1.31 -2.95
CA THR A 60 -4.60 -0.14 -2.09
C THR A 60 -3.12 0.25 -2.10
N LEU A 61 -2.22 -0.74 -2.06
CA LEU A 61 -0.78 -0.53 -2.10
C LEU A 61 -0.31 -0.02 -3.47
N GLU A 62 -0.86 -0.57 -4.56
CA GLU A 62 -0.52 -0.18 -5.93
C GLU A 62 -1.01 1.23 -6.28
N ASP A 63 -2.22 1.59 -5.89
CA ASP A 63 -2.83 2.89 -6.17
C ASP A 63 -1.97 4.06 -5.63
N VAL A 64 -1.27 3.85 -4.51
CA VAL A 64 -0.37 4.84 -3.91
C VAL A 64 1.10 4.53 -4.23
N GLY A 65 1.55 3.31 -3.98
CA GLY A 65 2.96 2.94 -4.09
C GLY A 65 3.51 3.13 -5.50
N THR A 66 2.83 2.57 -6.48
CA THR A 66 3.29 2.63 -7.89
C THR A 66 2.98 3.98 -8.52
N CYS A 67 1.78 4.53 -8.29
CA CYS A 67 1.40 5.79 -8.93
C CYS A 67 2.19 6.98 -8.40
N CYS A 68 2.31 7.15 -7.07
CA CYS A 68 2.99 8.29 -6.45
C CYS A 68 4.51 8.28 -6.65
N SER A 69 5.14 7.11 -6.82
CA SER A 69 6.59 6.99 -6.99
C SER A 69 7.16 7.82 -8.15
N ARG A 70 6.35 8.10 -9.17
CA ARG A 70 6.76 8.91 -10.33
C ARG A 70 6.83 10.40 -10.05
N GLY A 71 6.12 10.87 -9.02
CA GLY A 71 6.12 12.28 -8.60
C GLY A 71 7.18 12.63 -7.55
N ILE A 72 7.79 11.64 -6.90
CA ILE A 72 8.78 11.82 -5.85
C ILE A 72 10.19 11.80 -6.46
N PRO A 73 10.98 12.90 -6.40
CA PRO A 73 12.22 13.05 -7.18
C PRO A 73 13.29 11.99 -6.92
N TRP A 74 13.36 11.46 -5.72
CA TRP A 74 14.35 10.45 -5.32
C TRP A 74 13.85 9.01 -5.48
N CYS A 75 12.61 8.81 -5.90
CA CYS A 75 12.12 7.48 -6.18
C CYS A 75 12.72 6.90 -7.46
N SER A 76 13.03 5.61 -7.41
CA SER A 76 13.63 4.89 -8.53
C SER A 76 12.86 5.04 -9.85
N SER A 77 11.51 5.03 -9.78
CA SER A 77 10.66 5.25 -10.96
C SER A 77 10.82 6.63 -11.56
N ALA A 78 10.85 7.69 -10.72
CA ALA A 78 11.01 9.07 -11.19
C ALA A 78 12.39 9.28 -11.84
N VAL A 79 13.44 8.76 -11.20
CA VAL A 79 14.81 8.80 -11.72
C VAL A 79 14.91 8.06 -13.05
N PHE A 80 14.31 6.87 -13.14
CA PHE A 80 14.28 6.09 -14.38
C PHE A 80 13.62 6.86 -15.54
N PHE A 81 12.43 7.45 -15.29
CA PHE A 81 11.75 8.24 -16.33
C PHE A 81 12.56 9.49 -16.73
N SER A 82 13.12 10.20 -15.76
CA SER A 82 13.97 11.37 -16.04
C SER A 82 15.18 11.00 -16.91
N ALA A 83 15.85 9.92 -16.58
CA ALA A 83 17.01 9.44 -17.34
C ALA A 83 16.64 8.99 -18.76
N THR A 84 15.52 8.23 -18.89
CA THR A 84 15.09 7.66 -20.17
C THR A 84 14.56 8.72 -21.12
N LEU A 85 13.80 9.69 -20.62
CA LEU A 85 13.20 10.76 -21.42
C LEU A 85 14.15 11.96 -21.61
N SER A 86 15.27 11.99 -20.87
CA SER A 86 16.21 13.13 -20.84
C SER A 86 15.54 14.46 -20.49
N VAL A 87 14.57 14.43 -19.57
CA VAL A 87 13.87 15.61 -19.05
C VAL A 87 13.95 15.64 -17.51
N PRO A 88 13.96 16.83 -16.90
CA PRO A 88 13.94 16.94 -15.45
C PRO A 88 12.62 16.40 -14.87
N ILE A 89 12.65 15.99 -13.61
CA ILE A 89 11.42 15.50 -12.91
C ILE A 89 10.52 16.70 -12.63
N TRP A 90 11.07 17.75 -12.03
CA TRP A 90 10.37 18.96 -11.66
C TRP A 90 11.05 20.20 -12.30
N GLY A 91 10.36 21.32 -12.27
CA GLY A 91 10.86 22.58 -12.80
C GLY A 91 10.47 22.82 -14.25
N GLU A 92 11.19 23.73 -14.93
CA GLU A 92 10.90 24.14 -16.30
C GLU A 92 11.18 22.96 -17.27
N GLY A 93 10.15 22.51 -17.97
CA GLY A 93 10.23 21.33 -18.84
C GLY A 93 10.13 19.99 -18.12
N GLY A 94 9.89 19.96 -16.79
CA GLY A 94 9.75 18.74 -16.02
C GLY A 94 8.47 17.96 -16.34
N PHE A 95 8.52 16.63 -16.26
CA PHE A 95 7.37 15.78 -16.58
C PHE A 95 6.38 15.61 -15.43
N ALA A 96 6.81 15.74 -14.16
CA ALA A 96 5.98 15.48 -12.99
C ALA A 96 4.69 16.31 -12.92
N PRO A 97 4.68 17.62 -13.24
CA PRO A 97 3.45 18.41 -13.26
C PRO A 97 2.40 17.94 -14.28
N TYR A 98 2.86 17.29 -15.36
CA TYR A 98 1.98 16.77 -16.43
C TYR A 98 1.58 15.31 -16.20
N ALA A 99 2.21 14.64 -15.26
CA ALA A 99 1.88 13.26 -14.87
C ALA A 99 0.62 13.28 -14.00
N VAL A 100 -0.55 13.01 -14.58
CA VAL A 100 -1.86 13.08 -13.90
C VAL A 100 -2.02 11.95 -12.88
N PHE A 101 -1.52 10.76 -13.17
CA PHE A 101 -1.72 9.57 -12.35
C PHE A 101 -1.23 9.68 -10.90
N PRO A 102 -0.04 10.23 -10.59
CA PRO A 102 0.42 10.38 -9.21
C PRO A 102 -0.52 11.17 -8.30
N TYR A 103 -1.36 12.01 -8.88
CA TYR A 103 -2.28 12.87 -8.13
C TYR A 103 -3.70 12.31 -8.10
N VAL A 104 -4.16 11.77 -9.22
CA VAL A 104 -5.55 11.31 -9.38
C VAL A 104 -5.77 9.92 -8.78
N CYS A 105 -4.81 9.00 -8.91
CA CYS A 105 -4.97 7.63 -8.38
C CYS A 105 -5.19 7.61 -6.85
N PRO A 106 -4.40 8.31 -6.01
CA PRO A 106 -4.64 8.33 -4.57
C PRO A 106 -6.00 8.94 -4.20
N LEU A 107 -6.44 9.97 -4.95
CA LEU A 107 -7.77 10.57 -4.73
C LEU A 107 -8.90 9.60 -5.06
N ILE A 108 -8.77 8.88 -6.17
CA ILE A 108 -9.76 7.85 -6.55
C ILE A 108 -9.73 6.71 -5.53
N ALA A 109 -8.56 6.24 -5.11
CA ALA A 109 -8.41 5.19 -4.11
C ALA A 109 -9.10 5.59 -2.80
N PHE A 110 -8.87 6.81 -2.33
CA PHE A 110 -9.55 7.36 -1.14
C PHE A 110 -11.07 7.43 -1.30
N LEU A 111 -11.58 7.90 -2.44
CA LEU A 111 -13.03 7.94 -2.72
C LEU A 111 -13.65 6.55 -2.76
N LEU A 112 -12.96 5.57 -3.34
CA LEU A 112 -13.41 4.18 -3.37
C LEU A 112 -13.39 3.55 -1.96
N ALA A 113 -12.37 3.85 -1.17
CA ALA A 113 -12.29 3.43 0.23
C ALA A 113 -13.46 3.99 1.05
N TRP A 114 -13.79 5.26 0.85
CA TRP A 114 -14.87 5.93 1.56
C TRP A 114 -16.26 5.44 1.13
N THR A 115 -16.50 5.33 -0.17
CA THR A 115 -17.79 4.85 -0.71
C THR A 115 -17.99 3.35 -0.55
N GLY A 116 -16.91 2.58 -0.38
CA GLY A 116 -16.96 1.12 -0.29
C GLY A 116 -17.22 0.42 -1.63
N ILE A 117 -17.15 1.16 -2.75
CA ILE A 117 -17.33 0.62 -4.09
C ILE A 117 -16.07 -0.14 -4.51
N GLY A 118 -16.25 -1.34 -5.04
CA GLY A 118 -15.13 -2.17 -5.52
C GLY A 118 -14.31 -2.86 -4.42
N ILE A 119 -14.78 -2.84 -3.16
CA ILE A 119 -14.19 -3.62 -2.07
C ILE A 119 -14.69 -5.06 -2.18
N SER A 120 -13.77 -6.01 -2.40
CA SER A 120 -14.05 -7.44 -2.30
C SER A 120 -14.29 -7.80 -0.84
N ARG A 121 -15.52 -8.20 -0.53
CA ARG A 121 -15.91 -8.59 0.83
C ARG A 121 -15.75 -10.10 0.96
N LEU A 122 -15.03 -10.51 1.98
CA LEU A 122 -14.98 -11.90 2.42
C LEU A 122 -16.21 -12.22 3.29
N SER A 123 -16.65 -13.48 3.24
CA SER A 123 -17.59 -14.02 4.22
C SER A 123 -16.92 -14.11 5.60
N ASP A 124 -17.71 -14.32 6.66
CA ASP A 124 -17.16 -14.49 8.01
C ASP A 124 -16.25 -15.73 8.11
N GLU A 125 -16.64 -16.79 7.42
CA GLU A 125 -15.90 -18.05 7.36
C GLU A 125 -14.56 -17.87 6.62
N GLU A 126 -14.58 -17.32 5.42
CA GLU A 126 -13.37 -17.05 4.63
C GLU A 126 -12.38 -16.10 5.34
N ALA A 127 -12.89 -15.10 6.06
CA ALA A 127 -12.03 -14.17 6.79
C ALA A 127 -11.37 -14.82 8.01
N SER A 128 -12.09 -15.72 8.71
CA SER A 128 -11.53 -16.45 9.84
C SER A 128 -10.52 -17.52 9.41
N GLU A 129 -10.81 -18.26 8.35
CA GLU A 129 -9.88 -19.24 7.77
C GLU A 129 -8.57 -18.55 7.31
N ALA A 130 -8.67 -17.43 6.59
CA ALA A 130 -7.50 -16.68 6.14
C ALA A 130 -6.68 -16.08 7.30
N LEU A 131 -7.32 -15.72 8.41
CA LEU A 131 -6.64 -15.27 9.63
C LEU A 131 -5.90 -16.41 10.33
N GLU A 132 -6.53 -17.57 10.47
CA GLU A 132 -5.91 -18.75 11.07
C GLU A 132 -4.73 -19.25 10.24
N GLU A 133 -4.86 -19.21 8.90
CA GLU A 133 -3.78 -19.57 7.98
C GLU A 133 -2.58 -18.62 8.15
N LEU A 134 -2.82 -17.31 8.22
CA LEU A 134 -1.77 -16.31 8.44
C LEU A 134 -1.07 -16.48 9.79
N GLU A 135 -1.82 -16.77 10.86
CA GLU A 135 -1.25 -17.01 12.18
C GLU A 135 -0.44 -18.33 12.24
N ARG A 136 -0.84 -19.31 11.44
CA ARG A 136 -0.05 -20.54 11.29
C ARG A 136 1.27 -20.26 10.58
N GLU A 137 1.23 -19.56 9.44
CA GLU A 137 2.43 -19.18 8.68
C GLU A 137 3.42 -18.39 9.55
N GLU A 138 2.93 -17.43 10.35
CA GLU A 138 3.79 -16.65 11.26
C GLU A 138 4.41 -17.52 12.36
N ASN A 139 3.66 -18.45 12.92
CA ASN A 139 4.17 -19.36 13.95
C ASN A 139 5.21 -20.36 13.38
N GLU A 140 5.00 -20.86 12.17
CA GLU A 140 5.95 -21.73 11.48
C GLU A 140 7.25 -20.99 11.17
N ALA A 141 7.18 -19.75 10.66
CA ALA A 141 8.35 -18.91 10.39
C ALA A 141 9.13 -18.59 11.68
N PHE A 142 8.44 -18.39 12.80
CA PHE A 142 9.08 -18.15 14.10
C PHE A 142 9.79 -19.39 14.66
N VAL A 143 9.29 -20.58 14.35
CA VAL A 143 9.91 -21.87 14.79
C VAL A 143 11.14 -22.22 13.94
N GLU A 144 11.13 -21.85 12.64
CA GLU A 144 12.26 -22.12 11.74
C GLU A 144 13.46 -21.18 11.97
N ASP A 145 13.26 -19.97 12.53
CA ASP A 145 14.35 -19.04 12.85
C ASP A 145 14.34 -18.62 14.35
N PRO A 146 14.74 -19.52 15.27
CA PRO A 146 14.75 -19.23 16.70
C PRO A 146 15.92 -18.32 17.14
N ALA A 147 16.69 -17.74 16.20
CA ALA A 147 17.91 -16.96 16.46
C ALA A 147 17.87 -15.48 16.00
N SER A 148 16.71 -14.90 15.76
CA SER A 148 16.56 -13.47 15.43
C SER A 148 16.08 -12.64 16.62
#